data_8e4084ab4667d3572c59c1b6bad8d29a
#
_entry.id   8e4084ab4667d3572c59c1b6bad8d29a
#
_cell.length_a   1.000
_cell.length_b   1.000
_cell.length_c   1.000
_cell.angle_alpha   90.00
_cell.angle_beta   90.00
_cell.angle_gamma   90.00
#
_symmetry.space_group_name_H-M   'P 1'
#
loop_
_entity.id
_entity.type
_entity.pdbx_description
1 polymer ?
#
loop_
_entity_poly.entity_id
_entity_poly.type
_entity_poly.pdbx_seq_one_letter_code
_entity_poly.pdbx_strand_id
1 'polypeptide(L)'
;MLASRPSQAATKIQRLVSPGGIEAWFVQDSTVPLIAMEYAFGGGASQDPAAKPGVGNLVGDLLDEGSGDLDSKTFHERLDRRAIELSFSSQRDNFRGSLRMLKDNKDEAFDLLRSALTSPRFEAPDVERIRAQVLSNLRRESTNPSSLAGRKFLEVAFGDHPYGRGAQGTLESVPTIEIAELKDYVRRVLAKDTLKVAVVGDVDPDTLGKLLDKTFGGLPAKATLTPVADIVAAKPPQRALIPLDVPQTVVTFGGPGIRRNEPDFMPGYVVNHILGGGGLSSRLYREVREKRGLAYSVYGALVWMEHSSLFIGNTGTRADRAGETVDAIEKEVRRMAEEGPTQKELDEAKSYLKGSQMLALDTSSKLAQAMLQYQTDKLPIDYIEKRNAIVDAVTLDDARKVSQRLWGQGLLT
;
A
#
# COMPACT_ATOMS: atom_id res chain seq x y z
N MET A 1 -38.33 -24.81 17.97
CA MET A 1 -37.51 -24.18 16.95
C MET A 1 -36.63 -23.12 17.61
N LEU A 2 -35.41 -23.50 17.96
CA LEU A 2 -34.40 -22.58 18.51
C LEU A 2 -33.58 -22.06 17.34
N ALA A 3 -33.82 -20.82 16.96
CA ALA A 3 -32.96 -20.14 16.02
C ALA A 3 -31.62 -19.87 16.71
N SER A 4 -30.58 -20.61 16.33
CA SER A 4 -29.21 -20.33 16.69
C SER A 4 -28.83 -19.00 16.01
N ARG A 5 -28.73 -17.92 16.79
CA ARG A 5 -28.08 -16.70 16.37
C ARG A 5 -26.61 -17.06 16.12
N PRO A 6 -26.03 -16.75 14.96
CA PRO A 6 -24.59 -16.82 14.82
C PRO A 6 -24.00 -15.84 15.83
N SER A 7 -23.29 -16.37 16.81
CA SER A 7 -22.42 -15.58 17.67
C SER A 7 -21.32 -15.02 16.75
N GLN A 8 -21.46 -13.78 16.29
CA GLN A 8 -20.33 -12.99 15.83
C GLN A 8 -19.49 -12.69 17.09
N ALA A 9 -18.64 -13.63 17.46
CA ALA A 9 -17.54 -13.32 18.35
C ALA A 9 -16.71 -12.26 17.62
N ALA A 10 -16.69 -11.05 18.16
CA ALA A 10 -15.83 -10.00 17.66
C ALA A 10 -14.41 -10.58 17.54
N THR A 11 -13.85 -10.58 16.34
CA THR A 11 -12.55 -11.18 16.04
C THR A 11 -11.50 -10.41 16.84
N LYS A 12 -11.15 -10.95 18.04
CA LYS A 12 -10.24 -10.27 18.95
C LYS A 12 -8.80 -10.47 18.48
N ILE A 13 -8.17 -9.39 18.06
CA ILE A 13 -6.74 -9.40 17.74
C ILE A 13 -5.95 -9.57 19.04
N GLN A 14 -5.05 -10.54 19.07
CA GLN A 14 -4.16 -10.82 20.19
C GLN A 14 -2.74 -10.34 19.87
N ARG A 15 -2.06 -9.77 20.86
CA ARG A 15 -0.63 -9.53 20.79
C ARG A 15 0.10 -10.79 21.23
N LEU A 16 0.78 -11.45 20.30
CA LEU A 16 1.63 -12.60 20.55
C LEU A 16 3.08 -12.14 20.55
N VAL A 17 3.85 -12.59 21.53
CA VAL A 17 5.31 -12.41 21.55
C VAL A 17 5.93 -13.80 21.64
N SER A 18 6.74 -14.14 20.64
CA SER A 18 7.44 -15.43 20.62
C SER A 18 8.49 -15.54 21.72
N PRO A 19 8.97 -16.74 22.09
CA PRO A 19 10.07 -16.91 23.04
C PRO A 19 11.33 -16.12 22.66
N GLY A 20 11.64 -15.98 21.36
CA GLY A 20 12.75 -15.20 20.83
C GLY A 20 12.49 -13.70 20.69
N GLY A 21 11.31 -13.21 21.11
CA GLY A 21 10.95 -11.80 21.14
C GLY A 21 10.35 -11.24 19.84
N ILE A 22 9.95 -12.07 18.90
CA ILE A 22 9.22 -11.63 17.70
C ILE A 22 7.77 -11.31 18.08
N GLU A 23 7.36 -10.08 17.85
CA GLU A 23 5.98 -9.63 18.08
C GLU A 23 5.12 -9.84 16.84
N ALA A 24 3.92 -10.42 17.02
CA ALA A 24 2.91 -10.54 15.99
C ALA A 24 1.53 -10.13 16.52
N TRP A 25 0.71 -9.56 15.66
CA TRP A 25 -0.73 -9.47 15.88
C TRP A 25 -1.37 -10.73 15.31
N PHE A 26 -2.14 -11.40 16.12
CA PHE A 26 -2.65 -12.75 15.82
C PHE A 26 -4.15 -12.86 16.02
N VAL A 27 -4.80 -13.53 15.08
CA VAL A 27 -6.19 -13.99 15.18
C VAL A 27 -6.20 -15.48 14.92
N GLN A 28 -6.56 -16.27 15.95
CA GLN A 28 -6.80 -17.69 15.76
C GLN A 28 -8.17 -17.91 15.11
N ASP A 29 -8.16 -18.51 13.92
CA ASP A 29 -9.38 -18.84 13.18
C ASP A 29 -9.24 -20.25 12.56
N SER A 30 -9.99 -21.19 13.11
CA SER A 30 -10.01 -22.59 12.65
C SER A 30 -11.21 -22.91 11.75
N THR A 31 -11.91 -21.88 11.25
CA THR A 31 -13.05 -22.06 10.35
C THR A 31 -12.63 -22.69 9.03
N VAL A 32 -11.43 -22.34 8.56
CA VAL A 32 -10.80 -22.90 7.36
C VAL A 32 -9.38 -23.35 7.74
N PRO A 33 -8.88 -24.51 7.26
CA PRO A 33 -7.55 -25.03 7.60
C PRO A 33 -6.44 -24.27 6.84
N LEU A 34 -6.45 -22.95 6.97
CA LEU A 34 -5.51 -22.02 6.31
C LEU A 34 -4.77 -21.16 7.33
N ILE A 35 -3.58 -20.75 6.99
CA ILE A 35 -2.81 -19.72 7.70
C ILE A 35 -2.43 -18.66 6.69
N ALA A 36 -2.76 -17.42 6.99
CA ALA A 36 -2.34 -16.23 6.23
C ALA A 36 -1.45 -15.37 7.14
N MET A 37 -0.25 -15.07 6.68
CA MET A 37 0.69 -14.17 7.34
C MET A 37 1.08 -13.05 6.40
N GLU A 38 1.01 -11.83 6.92
CA GLU A 38 1.52 -10.63 6.29
C GLU A 38 2.62 -10.05 7.18
N TYR A 39 3.70 -9.58 6.59
CA TYR A 39 4.78 -8.97 7.35
C TYR A 39 5.42 -7.82 6.59
N ALA A 40 6.07 -6.92 7.34
CA ALA A 40 6.77 -5.77 6.78
C ALA A 40 8.03 -5.45 7.57
N PHE A 41 9.06 -5.04 6.86
CA PHE A 41 10.25 -4.38 7.40
C PHE A 41 10.20 -2.90 7.03
N GLY A 42 10.64 -2.03 7.92
CA GLY A 42 10.79 -0.61 7.60
C GLY A 42 11.88 -0.37 6.55
N GLY A 43 11.67 0.57 5.64
CA GLY A 43 12.65 0.95 4.65
C GLY A 43 12.14 1.02 3.22
N GLY A 44 11.88 -0.08 2.56
CA GLY A 44 11.37 -0.11 1.19
C GLY A 44 12.27 0.62 0.17
N ALA A 45 11.68 1.11 -0.91
CA ALA A 45 12.37 1.81 -2.00
C ALA A 45 12.98 3.17 -1.57
N SER A 46 12.55 3.73 -0.44
CA SER A 46 13.17 4.93 0.13
C SER A 46 14.63 4.72 0.55
N GLN A 47 15.04 3.45 0.69
CA GLN A 47 16.40 3.03 1.04
C GLN A 47 17.29 2.76 -0.16
N ASP A 48 16.76 2.86 -1.37
CA ASP A 48 17.56 2.73 -2.59
C ASP A 48 18.56 3.90 -2.70
N PRO A 49 19.80 3.64 -3.12
CA PRO A 49 20.74 4.71 -3.43
C PRO A 49 20.14 5.69 -4.44
N ALA A 50 20.39 6.99 -4.29
CA ALA A 50 19.80 8.02 -5.16
C ALA A 50 20.11 7.79 -6.65
N ALA A 51 21.31 7.29 -6.96
CA ALA A 51 21.73 6.99 -8.34
C ALA A 51 21.21 5.64 -8.86
N LYS A 52 20.69 4.76 -7.98
CA LYS A 52 20.29 3.40 -8.33
C LYS A 52 18.89 3.06 -7.76
N PRO A 53 17.84 3.85 -8.07
CA PRO A 53 16.48 3.46 -7.72
C PRO A 53 16.11 2.12 -8.37
N GLY A 54 15.35 1.28 -7.65
CA GLY A 54 14.94 -0.04 -8.10
C GLY A 54 15.66 -1.22 -7.44
N VAL A 55 16.66 -0.97 -6.56
CA VAL A 55 17.34 -2.05 -5.80
C VAL A 55 16.35 -2.84 -4.97
N GLY A 56 15.52 -2.16 -4.17
CA GLY A 56 14.51 -2.84 -3.35
C GLY A 56 13.47 -3.60 -4.17
N ASN A 57 13.08 -3.07 -5.33
CA ASN A 57 12.17 -3.76 -6.24
C ASN A 57 12.79 -5.06 -6.76
N LEU A 58 14.03 -5.00 -7.27
CA LEU A 58 14.73 -6.20 -7.74
C LEU A 58 14.93 -7.23 -6.61
N VAL A 59 15.19 -6.79 -5.38
CA VAL A 59 15.25 -7.71 -4.23
C VAL A 59 13.89 -8.39 -4.03
N GLY A 60 12.79 -7.64 -4.07
CA GLY A 60 11.44 -8.20 -3.97
C GLY A 60 11.16 -9.26 -5.02
N ASP A 61 11.52 -8.99 -6.27
CA ASP A 61 11.30 -9.89 -7.40
C ASP A 61 12.27 -11.09 -7.45
N LEU A 62 13.29 -11.12 -6.58
CA LEU A 62 14.36 -12.13 -6.59
C LEU A 62 14.44 -13.01 -5.34
N LEU A 63 13.75 -12.69 -4.25
CA LEU A 63 13.84 -13.46 -3.01
C LEU A 63 13.28 -14.87 -3.11
N ASP A 64 12.37 -15.14 -4.02
CA ASP A 64 11.81 -16.45 -4.32
C ASP A 64 12.49 -17.15 -5.53
N GLU A 65 13.52 -16.52 -6.10
CA GLU A 65 14.29 -17.06 -7.21
C GLU A 65 15.48 -17.90 -6.74
N GLY A 66 15.23 -18.76 -5.75
CA GLY A 66 16.20 -19.69 -5.15
C GLY A 66 16.81 -19.18 -3.86
N SER A 67 16.98 -20.12 -2.91
CA SER A 67 17.52 -19.83 -1.59
C SER A 67 18.18 -21.06 -0.96
N GLY A 68 19.24 -20.87 -0.18
CA GLY A 68 20.03 -21.96 0.40
C GLY A 68 20.54 -22.92 -0.67
N ASP A 69 20.17 -24.21 -0.56
CA ASP A 69 20.55 -25.24 -1.53
C ASP A 69 19.56 -25.38 -2.70
N LEU A 70 18.46 -24.62 -2.70
CA LEU A 70 17.42 -24.70 -3.73
C LEU A 70 17.68 -23.66 -4.82
N ASP A 71 17.78 -24.11 -6.06
CA ASP A 71 17.71 -23.21 -7.21
C ASP A 71 16.29 -22.68 -7.43
N SER A 72 16.11 -21.71 -8.31
CA SER A 72 14.82 -21.07 -8.61
C SER A 72 13.75 -22.11 -8.96
N LYS A 73 14.05 -23.04 -9.85
CA LYS A 73 13.11 -24.08 -10.29
C LYS A 73 12.65 -24.95 -9.13
N THR A 74 13.59 -25.49 -8.35
CA THR A 74 13.28 -26.36 -7.22
C THR A 74 12.52 -25.64 -6.12
N PHE A 75 12.82 -24.35 -5.90
CA PHE A 75 12.12 -23.52 -4.94
C PHE A 75 10.64 -23.36 -5.33
N HIS A 76 10.36 -22.97 -6.58
CA HIS A 76 9.00 -22.84 -7.09
C HIS A 76 8.25 -24.17 -7.14
N GLU A 77 8.92 -25.28 -7.54
CA GLU A 77 8.30 -26.61 -7.50
C GLU A 77 7.85 -27.02 -6.09
N ARG A 78 8.57 -26.61 -5.04
CA ARG A 78 8.15 -26.85 -3.65
C ARG A 78 6.95 -26.03 -3.25
N LEU A 79 6.91 -24.73 -3.61
CA LEU A 79 5.76 -23.87 -3.38
C LEU A 79 4.51 -24.45 -4.05
N ASP A 80 4.59 -24.79 -5.33
CA ASP A 80 3.47 -25.29 -6.13
C ASP A 80 2.93 -26.61 -5.60
N ARG A 81 3.83 -27.57 -5.32
CA ARG A 81 3.45 -28.90 -4.82
C ARG A 81 2.67 -28.86 -3.52
N ARG A 82 2.90 -27.83 -2.71
CA ARG A 82 2.28 -27.64 -1.39
C ARG A 82 1.20 -26.58 -1.38
N ALA A 83 0.88 -25.99 -2.54
CA ALA A 83 -0.03 -24.85 -2.64
C ALA A 83 0.32 -23.74 -1.63
N ILE A 84 1.62 -23.42 -1.52
CA ILE A 84 2.16 -22.33 -0.71
C ILE A 84 2.22 -21.10 -1.60
N GLU A 85 1.56 -20.03 -1.18
CA GLU A 85 1.66 -18.73 -1.83
C GLU A 85 2.63 -17.86 -1.03
N LEU A 86 3.72 -17.48 -1.65
CA LEU A 86 4.76 -16.61 -1.10
C LEU A 86 4.99 -15.44 -2.05
N SER A 87 5.03 -14.23 -1.53
CA SER A 87 5.34 -13.05 -2.33
C SER A 87 6.10 -12.01 -1.54
N PHE A 88 6.88 -11.19 -2.26
CA PHE A 88 7.62 -10.07 -1.71
C PHE A 88 7.40 -8.82 -2.55
N SER A 89 7.50 -7.65 -1.93
CA SER A 89 7.39 -6.38 -2.63
C SER A 89 8.11 -5.26 -1.88
N SER A 90 8.80 -4.41 -2.60
CA SER A 90 9.34 -3.17 -2.05
C SER A 90 8.36 -2.03 -2.31
N GLN A 91 7.74 -1.53 -1.25
CA GLN A 91 6.93 -0.32 -1.30
C GLN A 91 7.80 0.90 -0.95
N ARG A 92 7.24 2.11 -0.85
CA ARG A 92 8.04 3.30 -0.56
C ARG A 92 8.76 3.21 0.77
N ASP A 93 8.03 2.90 1.84
CA ASP A 93 8.53 2.97 3.22
C ASP A 93 8.69 1.60 3.87
N ASN A 94 8.25 0.55 3.20
CA ASN A 94 8.28 -0.80 3.73
C ASN A 94 8.66 -1.82 2.67
N PHE A 95 9.45 -2.81 3.07
CA PHE A 95 9.59 -4.06 2.35
C PHE A 95 8.59 -5.05 2.92
N ARG A 96 7.66 -5.55 2.11
CA ARG A 96 6.55 -6.40 2.53
C ARG A 96 6.67 -7.80 1.95
N GLY A 97 6.12 -8.76 2.69
CA GLY A 97 5.88 -10.09 2.19
C GLY A 97 4.58 -10.67 2.71
N SER A 98 4.04 -11.60 1.93
CA SER A 98 2.88 -12.40 2.32
C SER A 98 3.21 -13.89 2.21
N LEU A 99 2.62 -14.69 3.09
CA LEU A 99 2.74 -16.13 3.10
C LEU A 99 1.37 -16.74 3.41
N ARG A 100 0.86 -17.56 2.49
CA ARG A 100 -0.41 -18.28 2.68
C ARG A 100 -0.24 -19.76 2.40
N MET A 101 -0.77 -20.61 3.27
CA MET A 101 -0.66 -22.05 3.13
C MET A 101 -1.81 -22.79 3.83
N LEU A 102 -2.01 -24.05 3.46
CA LEU A 102 -2.76 -24.98 4.29
C LEU A 102 -1.99 -25.25 5.59
N LYS A 103 -2.69 -25.42 6.72
CA LYS A 103 -2.07 -25.63 8.04
C LYS A 103 -1.10 -26.81 8.08
N ASP A 104 -1.37 -27.87 7.31
CA ASP A 104 -0.52 -29.06 7.26
C ASP A 104 0.82 -28.81 6.56
N ASN A 105 0.92 -27.75 5.77
CA ASN A 105 2.13 -27.36 5.05
C ASN A 105 2.93 -26.26 5.77
N LYS A 106 2.52 -25.83 6.97
CA LYS A 106 3.11 -24.70 7.68
C LYS A 106 4.62 -24.82 7.89
N ASP A 107 5.10 -26.01 8.28
CA ASP A 107 6.51 -26.19 8.59
C ASP A 107 7.42 -25.97 7.34
N GLU A 108 6.99 -26.50 6.18
CA GLU A 108 7.71 -26.30 4.91
C GLU A 108 7.57 -24.85 4.43
N ALA A 109 6.41 -24.24 4.55
CA ALA A 109 6.17 -22.86 4.15
C ALA A 109 7.03 -21.86 4.94
N PHE A 110 7.10 -22.02 6.26
CA PHE A 110 7.95 -21.18 7.11
C PHE A 110 9.45 -21.45 6.88
N ASP A 111 9.84 -22.68 6.53
CA ASP A 111 11.23 -23.00 6.15
C ASP A 111 11.63 -22.35 4.84
N LEU A 112 10.79 -22.40 3.81
CA LEU A 112 11.03 -21.73 2.53
C LEU A 112 11.13 -20.21 2.73
N LEU A 113 10.21 -19.60 3.48
CA LEU A 113 10.27 -18.19 3.81
C LEU A 113 11.58 -17.84 4.56
N ARG A 114 11.94 -18.61 5.59
CA ARG A 114 13.20 -18.40 6.32
C ARG A 114 14.38 -18.41 5.37
N SER A 115 14.45 -19.41 4.50
CA SER A 115 15.55 -19.55 3.55
C SER A 115 15.62 -18.38 2.58
N ALA A 116 14.47 -17.93 2.04
CA ALA A 116 14.39 -16.77 1.16
C ALA A 116 14.89 -15.48 1.83
N LEU A 117 14.54 -15.25 3.11
CA LEU A 117 14.94 -14.05 3.84
C LEU A 117 16.40 -14.06 4.32
N THR A 118 16.96 -15.24 4.65
CA THR A 118 18.28 -15.35 5.28
C THR A 118 19.39 -15.82 4.36
N SER A 119 19.07 -16.47 3.26
CA SER A 119 20.03 -17.12 2.36
C SER A 119 19.62 -17.02 0.88
N PRO A 120 19.18 -15.85 0.38
CA PRO A 120 18.84 -15.68 -1.02
C PRO A 120 20.07 -15.87 -1.90
N ARG A 121 19.94 -16.57 -3.02
CA ARG A 121 21.08 -16.93 -3.88
C ARG A 121 21.52 -15.77 -4.77
N PHE A 122 20.58 -15.06 -5.38
CA PHE A 122 20.84 -14.03 -6.38
C PHE A 122 21.81 -14.55 -7.46
N GLU A 123 21.48 -15.68 -8.07
CA GLU A 123 22.30 -16.25 -9.15
C GLU A 123 22.25 -15.36 -10.38
N ALA A 124 23.40 -15.19 -11.03
CA ALA A 124 23.50 -14.26 -12.16
C ALA A 124 22.48 -14.54 -13.28
N PRO A 125 22.18 -15.78 -13.67
CA PRO A 125 21.16 -16.06 -14.69
C PRO A 125 19.75 -15.59 -14.27
N ASP A 126 19.38 -15.79 -13.00
CA ASP A 126 18.06 -15.37 -12.49
C ASP A 126 17.99 -13.84 -12.36
N VAL A 127 19.06 -13.20 -11.86
CA VAL A 127 19.15 -11.74 -11.79
C VAL A 127 18.98 -11.13 -13.19
N GLU A 128 19.66 -11.66 -14.22
CA GLU A 128 19.54 -11.14 -15.58
C GLU A 128 18.15 -11.38 -16.17
N ARG A 129 17.54 -12.52 -15.89
CA ARG A 129 16.16 -12.82 -16.32
C ARG A 129 15.16 -11.85 -15.71
N ILE A 130 15.19 -11.64 -14.40
CA ILE A 130 14.29 -10.70 -13.68
C ILE A 130 14.59 -9.26 -14.11
N ARG A 131 15.87 -8.87 -14.22
CA ARG A 131 16.25 -7.55 -14.76
C ARG A 131 15.64 -7.29 -16.14
N ALA A 132 15.72 -8.25 -17.04
CA ALA A 132 15.13 -8.14 -18.37
C ALA A 132 13.60 -7.96 -18.31
N GLN A 133 12.93 -8.65 -17.39
CA GLN A 133 11.49 -8.51 -17.15
C GLN A 133 11.14 -7.11 -16.62
N VAL A 134 11.86 -6.61 -15.62
CA VAL A 134 11.68 -5.24 -15.08
C VAL A 134 11.90 -4.19 -16.17
N LEU A 135 12.96 -4.31 -16.96
CA LEU A 135 13.22 -3.40 -18.09
C LEU A 135 12.13 -3.46 -19.17
N SER A 136 11.58 -4.63 -19.44
CA SER A 136 10.43 -4.77 -20.35
C SER A 136 9.19 -4.04 -19.81
N ASN A 137 8.93 -4.15 -18.51
CA ASN A 137 7.83 -3.42 -17.85
C ASN A 137 8.05 -1.91 -17.92
N LEU A 138 9.25 -1.43 -17.57
CA LEU A 138 9.62 -0.01 -17.62
C LEU A 138 9.50 0.58 -19.04
N ARG A 139 9.88 -0.18 -20.09
CA ARG A 139 9.68 0.25 -21.49
C ARG A 139 8.20 0.40 -21.82
N ARG A 140 7.33 -0.51 -21.40
CA ARG A 140 5.88 -0.37 -21.59
C ARG A 140 5.32 0.84 -20.83
N GLU A 141 5.78 1.07 -19.61
CA GLU A 141 5.37 2.21 -18.80
C GLU A 141 5.87 3.56 -19.36
N SER A 142 7.02 3.59 -20.06
CA SER A 142 7.56 4.80 -20.65
C SER A 142 6.73 5.38 -21.79
N THR A 143 5.79 4.62 -22.33
CA THR A 143 4.83 5.06 -23.36
C THR A 143 3.39 5.06 -22.86
N ASN A 144 3.15 4.64 -21.62
CA ASN A 144 1.81 4.59 -21.04
C ASN A 144 1.43 5.94 -20.43
N PRO A 145 0.36 6.61 -20.90
CA PRO A 145 -0.04 7.93 -20.42
C PRO A 145 -0.29 8.00 -18.91
N SER A 146 -0.90 6.95 -18.32
CA SER A 146 -1.17 6.92 -16.87
C SER A 146 0.11 6.82 -16.05
N SER A 147 1.06 5.98 -16.47
CA SER A 147 2.36 5.83 -15.80
C SER A 147 3.18 7.12 -15.88
N LEU A 148 3.17 7.78 -17.06
CA LEU A 148 3.87 9.04 -17.26
C LEU A 148 3.25 10.17 -16.42
N ALA A 149 1.92 10.30 -16.41
CA ALA A 149 1.22 11.31 -15.62
C ALA A 149 1.46 11.10 -14.11
N GLY A 150 1.36 9.86 -13.62
CA GLY A 150 1.60 9.52 -12.22
C GLY A 150 3.04 9.79 -11.78
N ARG A 151 4.03 9.42 -12.61
CA ARG A 151 5.45 9.72 -12.36
C ARG A 151 5.72 11.22 -12.31
N LYS A 152 5.22 11.96 -13.28
CA LYS A 152 5.37 13.42 -13.32
C LYS A 152 4.69 14.11 -12.14
N PHE A 153 3.54 13.62 -11.71
CA PHE A 153 2.86 14.12 -10.53
C PHE A 153 3.72 13.98 -9.27
N LEU A 154 4.33 12.81 -9.06
CA LEU A 154 5.19 12.57 -7.89
C LEU A 154 6.49 13.39 -7.96
N GLU A 155 7.08 13.54 -9.14
CA GLU A 155 8.23 14.42 -9.37
C GLU A 155 7.90 15.87 -9.01
N VAL A 156 6.76 16.39 -9.47
CA VAL A 156 6.30 17.76 -9.14
C VAL A 156 5.99 17.87 -7.64
N ALA A 157 5.36 16.85 -7.05
CA ALA A 157 4.97 16.89 -5.65
C ALA A 157 6.15 16.84 -4.68
N PHE A 158 7.22 16.09 -5.01
CA PHE A 158 8.30 15.78 -4.07
C PHE A 158 9.71 16.12 -4.53
N GLY A 159 9.91 16.51 -5.79
CA GLY A 159 11.23 16.87 -6.32
C GLY A 159 12.28 15.77 -6.11
N ASP A 160 13.41 16.13 -5.54
CA ASP A 160 14.55 15.21 -5.31
C ASP A 160 14.36 14.25 -4.11
N HIS A 161 13.29 14.42 -3.34
CA HIS A 161 12.98 13.51 -2.22
C HIS A 161 12.79 12.08 -2.75
N PRO A 162 13.13 11.01 -1.97
CA PRO A 162 12.92 9.62 -2.38
C PRO A 162 11.50 9.33 -2.90
N TYR A 163 10.49 10.07 -2.45
CA TYR A 163 9.11 9.90 -2.90
C TYR A 163 8.83 10.44 -4.31
N GLY A 164 9.68 11.32 -4.83
CA GLY A 164 9.62 11.80 -6.22
C GLY A 164 10.17 10.79 -7.22
N ARG A 165 10.92 9.77 -6.75
CA ARG A 165 11.54 8.76 -7.61
C ARG A 165 10.61 7.56 -7.85
N GLY A 166 10.79 6.88 -8.99
CA GLY A 166 10.10 5.62 -9.27
C GLY A 166 10.62 4.49 -8.41
N ALA A 167 9.76 3.84 -7.62
CA ALA A 167 10.15 2.73 -6.75
C ALA A 167 10.67 1.49 -7.54
N GLN A 168 10.24 1.31 -8.79
CA GLN A 168 10.67 0.21 -9.66
C GLN A 168 12.01 0.48 -10.36
N GLY A 169 12.59 1.66 -10.16
CA GLY A 169 13.78 2.11 -10.88
C GLY A 169 13.49 2.78 -12.22
N THR A 170 14.52 2.92 -13.03
CA THR A 170 14.45 3.53 -14.37
C THR A 170 15.16 2.65 -15.40
N LEU A 171 14.98 2.96 -16.69
CA LEU A 171 15.70 2.28 -17.77
C LEU A 171 17.22 2.47 -17.68
N GLU A 172 17.67 3.52 -17.01
CA GLU A 172 19.08 3.86 -16.79
C GLU A 172 19.63 3.23 -15.53
N SER A 173 18.85 3.19 -14.42
CA SER A 173 19.34 2.70 -13.13
C SER A 173 19.35 1.18 -13.05
N VAL A 174 18.28 0.49 -13.48
CA VAL A 174 18.13 -0.97 -13.35
C VAL A 174 19.28 -1.76 -14.00
N PRO A 175 19.81 -1.39 -15.19
CA PRO A 175 20.97 -2.08 -15.77
C PRO A 175 22.25 -1.99 -14.95
N THR A 176 22.38 -0.97 -14.09
CA THR A 176 23.60 -0.71 -13.30
C THR A 176 23.61 -1.32 -11.91
N ILE A 177 22.47 -1.91 -11.49
CA ILE A 177 22.36 -2.54 -10.16
C ILE A 177 23.13 -3.85 -10.15
N GLU A 178 24.03 -4.01 -9.19
CA GLU A 178 24.90 -5.18 -9.04
C GLU A 178 24.36 -6.14 -7.96
N ILE A 179 24.74 -7.42 -8.04
CA ILE A 179 24.35 -8.44 -7.05
C ILE A 179 24.82 -8.04 -5.63
N ALA A 180 25.97 -7.39 -5.51
CA ALA A 180 26.47 -6.90 -4.23
C ALA A 180 25.51 -5.91 -3.55
N GLU A 181 24.83 -5.08 -4.35
CA GLU A 181 23.85 -4.11 -3.84
C GLU A 181 22.53 -4.77 -3.40
N LEU A 182 22.11 -5.82 -4.09
CA LEU A 182 20.95 -6.65 -3.67
C LEU A 182 21.22 -7.30 -2.30
N LYS A 183 22.40 -7.92 -2.14
CA LYS A 183 22.83 -8.52 -0.87
C LYS A 183 22.98 -7.47 0.24
N ASP A 184 23.52 -6.31 -0.08
CA ASP A 184 23.63 -5.20 0.88
C ASP A 184 22.26 -4.69 1.33
N TYR A 185 21.31 -4.55 0.40
CA TYR A 185 19.95 -4.15 0.73
C TYR A 185 19.29 -5.13 1.70
N VAL A 186 19.33 -6.43 1.43
CA VAL A 186 18.81 -7.48 2.32
C VAL A 186 19.40 -7.35 3.73
N ARG A 187 20.73 -7.23 3.82
CA ARG A 187 21.44 -7.12 5.11
C ARG A 187 21.06 -5.88 5.90
N ARG A 188 20.85 -4.72 5.22
CA ARG A 188 20.55 -3.44 5.87
C ARG A 188 19.10 -3.28 6.26
N VAL A 189 18.18 -3.80 5.44
CA VAL A 189 16.74 -3.52 5.55
C VAL A 189 16.00 -4.63 6.31
N LEU A 190 16.29 -5.91 6.03
CA LEU A 190 15.57 -7.02 6.64
C LEU A 190 16.09 -7.30 8.05
N ALA A 191 15.56 -6.57 9.05
CA ALA A 191 16.00 -6.69 10.43
C ALA A 191 14.82 -6.70 11.42
N LYS A 192 15.05 -7.32 12.59
CA LYS A 192 14.01 -7.61 13.58
C LYS A 192 13.40 -6.37 14.23
N ASP A 193 14.17 -5.30 14.43
CA ASP A 193 13.70 -4.09 15.12
C ASP A 193 12.63 -3.31 14.35
N THR A 194 12.59 -3.46 13.03
CA THR A 194 11.57 -2.82 12.19
C THR A 194 10.45 -3.77 11.75
N LEU A 195 10.58 -5.06 12.07
CA LEU A 195 9.64 -6.10 11.65
C LEU A 195 8.25 -5.90 12.30
N LYS A 196 7.21 -5.98 11.48
CA LYS A 196 5.81 -6.08 11.85
C LYS A 196 5.24 -7.36 11.25
N VAL A 197 4.47 -8.10 12.04
CA VAL A 197 3.87 -9.38 11.62
C VAL A 197 2.40 -9.42 11.99
N ALA A 198 1.57 -9.86 11.06
CA ALA A 198 0.16 -10.14 11.29
C ALA A 198 -0.19 -11.54 10.80
N VAL A 199 -0.83 -12.34 11.62
CA VAL A 199 -1.19 -13.72 11.29
C VAL A 199 -2.66 -13.97 11.60
N VAL A 200 -3.34 -14.62 10.67
CA VAL A 200 -4.73 -15.08 10.84
C VAL A 200 -4.82 -16.52 10.37
N GLY A 201 -5.30 -17.43 11.20
CA GLY A 201 -5.53 -18.80 10.75
C GLY A 201 -5.53 -19.89 11.80
N ASP A 202 -5.55 -21.12 11.31
CA ASP A 202 -5.66 -22.35 12.11
C ASP A 202 -4.28 -22.81 12.61
N VAL A 203 -3.76 -22.12 13.59
CA VAL A 203 -2.52 -22.45 14.32
C VAL A 203 -2.68 -22.03 15.78
N ASP A 204 -2.14 -22.81 16.71
CA ASP A 204 -2.10 -22.41 18.11
C ASP A 204 -0.96 -21.41 18.40
N PRO A 205 -1.10 -20.56 19.44
CA PRO A 205 -0.13 -19.52 19.74
C PRO A 205 1.30 -20.04 20.01
N ASP A 206 1.44 -21.19 20.67
CA ASP A 206 2.76 -21.72 21.03
C ASP A 206 3.50 -22.25 19.79
N THR A 207 2.79 -22.95 18.91
CA THR A 207 3.32 -23.38 17.61
C THR A 207 3.70 -22.18 16.75
N LEU A 208 2.81 -21.17 16.67
CA LEU A 208 3.10 -19.95 15.90
C LEU A 208 4.34 -19.24 16.44
N GLY A 209 4.48 -19.08 17.75
CA GLY A 209 5.66 -18.45 18.36
C GLY A 209 6.97 -19.14 17.94
N LYS A 210 7.00 -20.48 17.94
CA LYS A 210 8.18 -21.26 17.49
C LYS A 210 8.45 -21.08 16.01
N LEU A 211 7.41 -21.06 15.16
CA LEU A 211 7.54 -20.82 13.72
C LEU A 211 8.09 -19.42 13.43
N LEU A 212 7.62 -18.39 14.14
CA LEU A 212 8.13 -17.02 14.01
C LEU A 212 9.60 -16.92 14.41
N ASP A 213 10.01 -17.53 15.53
CA ASP A 213 11.41 -17.57 15.96
C ASP A 213 12.29 -18.28 14.94
N LYS A 214 11.84 -19.43 14.43
CA LYS A 214 12.54 -20.18 13.41
C LYS A 214 12.75 -19.36 12.14
N THR A 215 11.76 -18.59 11.73
CA THR A 215 11.77 -17.82 10.48
C THR A 215 12.56 -16.53 10.59
N PHE A 216 12.28 -15.72 11.60
CA PHE A 216 12.85 -14.38 11.71
C PHE A 216 14.02 -14.28 12.70
N GLY A 217 14.22 -15.29 13.53
CA GLY A 217 15.26 -15.27 14.57
C GLY A 217 16.69 -15.09 14.04
N GLY A 218 16.97 -15.61 12.83
CA GLY A 218 18.27 -15.50 12.17
C GLY A 218 18.57 -14.14 11.51
N LEU A 219 17.58 -13.23 11.45
CA LEU A 219 17.76 -11.90 10.86
C LEU A 219 18.60 -11.00 11.79
N PRO A 220 19.26 -9.97 11.22
CA PRO A 220 19.94 -8.93 12.00
C PRO A 220 19.05 -8.36 13.08
N ALA A 221 19.61 -8.03 14.24
CA ALA A 221 18.85 -7.46 15.34
C ALA A 221 18.34 -6.03 15.03
N LYS A 222 19.17 -5.26 14.28
CA LYS A 222 18.89 -3.86 13.92
C LYS A 222 19.11 -3.61 12.45
N ALA A 223 18.19 -2.85 11.87
CA ALA A 223 18.30 -2.33 10.51
C ALA A 223 19.36 -1.21 10.44
N THR A 224 19.99 -1.06 9.29
CA THR A 224 20.88 0.05 8.98
C THR A 224 20.24 0.90 7.89
N LEU A 225 19.23 1.70 8.30
CA LEU A 225 18.47 2.53 7.39
C LEU A 225 19.09 3.93 7.25
N THR A 226 19.05 4.45 6.03
CA THR A 226 19.33 5.86 5.76
C THR A 226 18.15 6.69 6.22
N PRO A 227 18.35 7.74 7.05
CA PRO A 227 17.25 8.61 7.46
C PRO A 227 16.57 9.27 6.27
N VAL A 228 15.24 9.23 6.25
CA VAL A 228 14.40 9.94 5.27
C VAL A 228 13.74 11.13 5.96
N ALA A 229 13.89 12.32 5.39
CA ALA A 229 13.29 13.51 5.96
C ALA A 229 11.77 13.55 5.74
N ASP A 230 11.05 14.17 6.68
CA ASP A 230 9.65 14.51 6.45
C ASP A 230 9.53 15.59 5.38
N ILE A 231 8.56 15.45 4.47
CA ILE A 231 8.30 16.40 3.39
C ILE A 231 6.80 16.67 3.25
N VAL A 232 6.45 17.90 2.94
CA VAL A 232 5.11 18.26 2.49
C VAL A 232 5.14 18.38 0.97
N ALA A 233 4.14 17.81 0.30
CA ALA A 233 4.03 17.92 -1.15
C ALA A 233 4.00 19.39 -1.60
N ALA A 234 4.48 19.66 -2.82
CA ALA A 234 4.50 20.99 -3.40
C ALA A 234 3.15 21.69 -3.28
N LYS A 235 3.19 23.01 -3.10
CA LYS A 235 1.97 23.83 -2.96
C LYS A 235 1.27 23.98 -4.30
N PRO A 236 -0.05 23.74 -4.34
CA PRO A 236 -0.89 24.12 -5.48
C PRO A 236 -1.05 25.65 -5.60
N PRO A 237 -1.55 26.18 -6.74
CA PRO A 237 -1.79 25.44 -7.97
C PRO A 237 -0.52 25.31 -8.82
N GLN A 238 -0.31 24.15 -9.41
CA GLN A 238 0.73 23.96 -10.44
C GLN A 238 0.19 23.03 -11.53
N ARG A 239 0.63 23.24 -12.78
CA ARG A 239 0.20 22.41 -13.90
C ARG A 239 1.42 21.98 -14.72
N ALA A 240 1.53 20.68 -14.99
CA ALA A 240 2.52 20.11 -15.91
C ALA A 240 1.78 19.42 -17.06
N LEU A 241 2.27 19.59 -18.28
CA LEU A 241 1.73 18.95 -19.48
C LEU A 241 2.80 18.08 -20.15
N ILE A 242 2.43 16.84 -20.44
CA ILE A 242 3.26 15.90 -21.21
C ILE A 242 2.57 15.73 -22.57
N PRO A 243 3.11 16.27 -23.66
CA PRO A 243 2.52 16.12 -24.98
C PRO A 243 2.72 14.68 -25.48
N LEU A 244 1.63 14.01 -25.82
CA LEU A 244 1.61 12.68 -26.41
C LEU A 244 0.57 12.63 -27.53
N ASP A 245 0.90 11.96 -28.62
CA ASP A 245 -0.05 11.72 -29.72
C ASP A 245 -0.89 10.48 -29.41
N VAL A 246 -1.91 10.68 -28.57
CA VAL A 246 -2.81 9.62 -28.11
C VAL A 246 -4.27 10.11 -28.11
N PRO A 247 -5.25 9.23 -28.37
CA PRO A 247 -6.65 9.65 -28.44
C PRO A 247 -7.28 10.01 -27.10
N GLN A 248 -6.65 9.65 -25.99
CA GLN A 248 -7.13 9.92 -24.65
C GLN A 248 -6.05 10.64 -23.83
N THR A 249 -6.44 11.73 -23.17
CA THR A 249 -5.62 12.42 -22.19
C THR A 249 -5.88 11.84 -20.81
N VAL A 250 -4.83 11.46 -20.12
CA VAL A 250 -4.90 11.12 -18.69
C VAL A 250 -4.60 12.37 -17.87
N VAL A 251 -5.43 12.61 -16.87
CA VAL A 251 -5.27 13.71 -15.91
C VAL A 251 -5.03 13.12 -14.53
N THR A 252 -3.87 13.39 -13.97
CA THR A 252 -3.58 13.15 -12.54
C THR A 252 -3.65 14.49 -11.82
N PHE A 253 -4.39 14.56 -10.73
CA PHE A 253 -4.59 15.78 -9.97
C PHE A 253 -4.49 15.51 -8.47
N GLY A 254 -4.18 16.54 -7.68
CA GLY A 254 -4.06 16.36 -6.23
C GLY A 254 -3.32 17.48 -5.53
N GLY A 255 -2.70 17.17 -4.40
CA GLY A 255 -1.95 18.10 -3.58
C GLY A 255 -1.56 17.53 -2.22
N PRO A 256 -1.17 18.37 -1.25
CA PRO A 256 -0.88 17.93 0.11
C PRO A 256 -2.08 17.21 0.73
N GLY A 257 -1.84 16.08 1.39
CA GLY A 257 -2.84 15.29 2.11
C GLY A 257 -2.81 15.52 3.62
N ILE A 258 -3.28 14.51 4.36
CA ILE A 258 -3.31 14.48 5.82
C ILE A 258 -2.59 13.22 6.28
N ARG A 259 -1.66 13.34 7.22
CA ARG A 259 -0.94 12.19 7.78
C ARG A 259 -1.88 11.31 8.59
N ARG A 260 -1.56 10.02 8.63
CA ARG A 260 -2.42 9.01 9.29
C ARG A 260 -2.63 9.24 10.77
N ASN A 261 -1.67 9.84 11.45
CA ASN A 261 -1.69 10.12 12.88
C ASN A 261 -2.25 11.49 13.24
N GLU A 262 -2.68 12.31 12.29
CA GLU A 262 -3.28 13.62 12.58
C GLU A 262 -4.75 13.47 12.99
N PRO A 263 -5.24 14.36 13.92
CA PRO A 263 -6.66 14.38 14.33
C PRO A 263 -7.61 14.56 13.16
N ASP A 264 -7.21 15.33 12.14
CA ASP A 264 -7.99 15.63 10.94
C ASP A 264 -8.07 14.45 9.96
N PHE A 265 -7.36 13.33 10.21
CA PHE A 265 -7.32 12.21 9.27
C PHE A 265 -8.70 11.61 9.01
N MET A 266 -9.47 11.30 10.04
CA MET A 266 -10.79 10.69 9.84
C MET A 266 -11.81 11.64 9.20
N PRO A 267 -11.91 12.91 9.60
CA PRO A 267 -12.65 13.91 8.83
C PRO A 267 -12.23 13.99 7.36
N GLY A 268 -10.91 14.03 7.10
CA GLY A 268 -10.35 14.02 5.74
C GLY A 268 -10.71 12.77 4.95
N TYR A 269 -10.68 11.61 5.58
CA TYR A 269 -11.05 10.34 4.97
C TYR A 269 -12.54 10.32 4.55
N VAL A 270 -13.41 10.84 5.41
CA VAL A 270 -14.85 10.94 5.15
C VAL A 270 -15.13 11.92 4.01
N VAL A 271 -14.53 13.12 4.01
CA VAL A 271 -14.78 14.09 2.93
C VAL A 271 -14.17 13.66 1.61
N ASN A 272 -13.04 12.95 1.64
CA ASN A 272 -12.48 12.33 0.43
C ASN A 272 -13.43 11.27 -0.15
N HIS A 273 -14.08 10.48 0.69
CA HIS A 273 -15.09 9.53 0.24
C HIS A 273 -16.24 10.25 -0.49
N ILE A 274 -16.73 11.37 0.04
CA ILE A 274 -17.78 12.16 -0.58
C ILE A 274 -17.31 12.79 -1.90
N LEU A 275 -16.10 13.33 -1.95
CA LEU A 275 -15.59 14.02 -3.13
C LEU A 275 -15.29 13.06 -4.28
N GLY A 276 -14.47 12.02 -4.05
CA GLY A 276 -13.95 11.15 -5.12
C GLY A 276 -13.76 9.68 -4.75
N GLY A 277 -13.72 9.34 -3.45
CA GLY A 277 -13.45 7.97 -2.99
C GLY A 277 -14.67 7.05 -2.96
N GLY A 278 -15.87 7.60 -3.02
CA GLY A 278 -17.13 6.86 -2.93
C GLY A 278 -17.60 6.21 -4.25
N GLY A 279 -16.74 6.13 -5.25
CA GLY A 279 -17.07 5.55 -6.54
C GLY A 279 -18.26 6.25 -7.20
N LEU A 280 -19.29 5.50 -7.57
CA LEU A 280 -20.48 6.00 -8.27
C LEU A 280 -21.26 7.09 -7.50
N SER A 281 -21.18 7.10 -6.18
CA SER A 281 -21.89 8.07 -5.33
C SER A 281 -21.12 9.37 -5.09
N SER A 282 -19.84 9.44 -5.52
CA SER A 282 -18.99 10.60 -5.28
C SER A 282 -19.38 11.82 -6.12
N ARG A 283 -19.06 13.03 -5.62
CA ARG A 283 -19.34 14.29 -6.33
C ARG A 283 -18.64 14.36 -7.68
N LEU A 284 -17.34 13.99 -7.73
CA LEU A 284 -16.57 14.00 -8.97
C LEU A 284 -17.19 13.07 -10.02
N TYR A 285 -17.62 11.88 -9.64
CA TYR A 285 -18.26 10.96 -10.57
C TYR A 285 -19.54 11.53 -11.15
N ARG A 286 -20.42 12.08 -10.31
CA ARG A 286 -21.66 12.74 -10.76
C ARG A 286 -21.41 13.92 -11.68
N GLU A 287 -20.46 14.79 -11.34
CA GLU A 287 -20.20 16.02 -12.10
C GLU A 287 -19.48 15.75 -13.42
N VAL A 288 -18.49 14.86 -13.43
CA VAL A 288 -17.62 14.62 -14.58
C VAL A 288 -18.24 13.58 -15.53
N ARG A 289 -18.74 12.47 -14.97
CA ARG A 289 -19.30 11.39 -15.78
C ARG A 289 -20.79 11.54 -16.05
N GLU A 290 -21.61 11.57 -15.00
CA GLU A 290 -23.08 11.48 -15.20
C GLU A 290 -23.67 12.71 -15.87
N LYS A 291 -23.29 13.90 -15.38
CA LYS A 291 -23.86 15.15 -15.91
C LYS A 291 -23.24 15.62 -17.22
N ARG A 292 -21.94 15.37 -17.44
CA ARG A 292 -21.20 15.93 -18.58
C ARG A 292 -20.68 14.90 -19.57
N GLY A 293 -20.62 13.63 -19.20
CA GLY A 293 -20.10 12.57 -20.07
C GLY A 293 -18.62 12.79 -20.46
N LEU A 294 -17.82 13.43 -19.60
CA LEU A 294 -16.44 13.80 -19.92
C LEU A 294 -15.46 12.64 -19.75
N ALA A 295 -15.74 11.73 -18.81
CA ALA A 295 -14.87 10.61 -18.50
C ALA A 295 -15.69 9.37 -18.14
N TYR A 296 -15.10 8.18 -18.35
CA TYR A 296 -15.70 6.93 -17.90
C TYR A 296 -15.58 6.73 -16.40
N SER A 297 -14.46 7.15 -15.83
CA SER A 297 -14.21 7.09 -14.39
C SER A 297 -13.42 8.30 -13.93
N VAL A 298 -13.68 8.74 -12.72
CA VAL A 298 -12.91 9.73 -12.00
C VAL A 298 -12.93 9.36 -10.51
N TYR A 299 -11.77 9.40 -9.88
CA TYR A 299 -11.66 9.08 -8.47
C TYR A 299 -10.64 9.98 -7.78
N GLY A 300 -10.72 10.04 -6.45
CA GLY A 300 -9.75 10.69 -5.59
C GLY A 300 -9.51 9.88 -4.33
N ALA A 301 -8.28 9.84 -3.86
CA ALA A 301 -7.85 9.10 -2.69
C ALA A 301 -6.91 9.92 -1.81
N LEU A 302 -6.99 9.71 -0.50
CA LEU A 302 -5.93 10.10 0.42
C LEU A 302 -4.89 8.99 0.44
N VAL A 303 -3.63 9.37 0.24
CA VAL A 303 -2.47 8.50 0.33
C VAL A 303 -1.59 9.01 1.45
N TRP A 304 -1.41 8.19 2.47
CA TRP A 304 -0.51 8.49 3.58
C TRP A 304 0.73 7.62 3.49
N MET A 305 1.84 8.21 3.85
CA MET A 305 3.17 7.62 3.83
C MET A 305 3.84 7.93 5.16
N GLU A 306 4.96 7.30 5.47
CA GLU A 306 5.65 7.53 6.74
C GLU A 306 6.12 8.99 6.87
N HIS A 307 6.63 9.56 5.78
CA HIS A 307 7.25 10.90 5.77
C HIS A 307 6.43 11.96 5.03
N SER A 308 5.24 11.63 4.52
CA SER A 308 4.38 12.58 3.81
C SER A 308 2.93 12.10 3.70
N SER A 309 2.12 12.89 3.02
CA SER A 309 0.75 12.51 2.62
C SER A 309 0.31 13.27 1.38
N LEU A 310 -0.59 12.67 0.60
CA LEU A 310 -1.16 13.24 -0.61
C LEU A 310 -2.68 13.07 -0.63
N PHE A 311 -3.38 14.01 -1.23
CA PHE A 311 -4.59 13.75 -1.96
C PHE A 311 -4.21 13.55 -3.42
N ILE A 312 -4.66 12.48 -4.05
CA ILE A 312 -4.40 12.19 -5.46
C ILE A 312 -5.63 11.63 -6.14
N GLY A 313 -5.93 12.12 -7.33
CA GLY A 313 -7.00 11.63 -8.18
C GLY A 313 -6.54 11.39 -9.60
N ASN A 314 -7.31 10.62 -10.33
CA ASN A 314 -7.02 10.29 -11.71
C ASN A 314 -8.29 10.16 -12.53
N THR A 315 -8.19 10.52 -13.82
CA THR A 315 -9.24 10.29 -14.82
C THR A 315 -8.65 10.19 -16.22
N GLY A 316 -9.34 9.49 -17.10
CA GLY A 316 -9.07 9.47 -18.54
C GLY A 316 -10.21 10.14 -19.30
N THR A 317 -9.90 11.03 -20.22
CA THR A 317 -10.87 11.77 -21.05
C THR A 317 -10.41 11.83 -22.50
N ARG A 318 -11.31 12.18 -23.41
CA ARG A 318 -10.94 12.47 -24.82
C ARG A 318 -9.99 13.66 -24.87
N ALA A 319 -9.02 13.62 -25.76
CA ALA A 319 -8.01 14.67 -25.87
C ALA A 319 -8.62 16.07 -26.15
N ASP A 320 -9.67 16.14 -26.98
CA ASP A 320 -10.39 17.38 -27.30
C ASP A 320 -11.26 17.91 -26.14
N ARG A 321 -11.50 17.10 -25.10
CA ARG A 321 -12.29 17.46 -23.92
C ARG A 321 -11.45 17.60 -22.64
N ALA A 322 -10.13 17.50 -22.74
CA ALA A 322 -9.25 17.49 -21.57
C ALA A 322 -9.33 18.79 -20.74
N GLY A 323 -9.37 19.94 -21.39
CA GLY A 323 -9.53 21.23 -20.72
C GLY A 323 -10.84 21.32 -19.93
N GLU A 324 -11.95 20.98 -20.55
CA GLU A 324 -13.28 20.97 -19.91
C GLU A 324 -13.35 19.99 -18.72
N THR A 325 -12.66 18.84 -18.85
CA THR A 325 -12.58 17.84 -17.76
C THR A 325 -11.83 18.40 -16.56
N VAL A 326 -10.68 19.03 -16.78
CA VAL A 326 -9.88 19.67 -15.71
C VAL A 326 -10.69 20.78 -15.04
N ASP A 327 -11.32 21.66 -15.82
CA ASP A 327 -12.16 22.74 -15.28
C ASP A 327 -13.33 22.23 -14.43
N ALA A 328 -13.98 21.13 -14.86
CA ALA A 328 -15.06 20.52 -14.12
C ALA A 328 -14.56 19.92 -12.78
N ILE A 329 -13.39 19.28 -12.77
CA ILE A 329 -12.76 18.75 -11.56
C ILE A 329 -12.38 19.89 -10.62
N GLU A 330 -11.65 20.90 -11.11
CA GLU A 330 -11.21 22.04 -10.30
C GLU A 330 -12.40 22.82 -9.71
N LYS A 331 -13.48 22.97 -10.46
CA LYS A 331 -14.70 23.63 -9.99
C LYS A 331 -15.36 22.84 -8.84
N GLU A 332 -15.46 21.51 -8.98
CA GLU A 332 -16.10 20.69 -7.94
C GLU A 332 -15.24 20.60 -6.68
N VAL A 333 -13.91 20.47 -6.84
CA VAL A 333 -12.95 20.49 -5.73
C VAL A 333 -13.02 21.83 -4.98
N ARG A 334 -13.06 22.95 -5.71
CA ARG A 334 -13.23 24.29 -5.11
C ARG A 334 -14.53 24.41 -4.37
N ARG A 335 -15.65 23.95 -4.95
CA ARG A 335 -16.95 23.94 -4.30
C ARG A 335 -16.92 23.14 -2.99
N MET A 336 -16.24 21.98 -2.99
CA MET A 336 -16.07 21.18 -1.79
C MET A 336 -15.22 21.90 -0.72
N ALA A 337 -14.20 22.66 -1.14
CA ALA A 337 -13.40 23.47 -0.24
C ALA A 337 -14.19 24.62 0.40
N GLU A 338 -14.99 25.34 -0.40
CA GLU A 338 -15.70 26.54 0.03
C GLU A 338 -16.98 26.24 0.82
N GLU A 339 -17.79 25.28 0.37
CA GLU A 339 -19.09 24.96 0.95
C GLU A 339 -19.02 23.77 1.93
N GLY A 340 -18.04 22.88 1.76
CA GLY A 340 -17.97 21.60 2.44
C GLY A 340 -19.04 20.60 1.95
N PRO A 341 -19.20 19.47 2.66
CA PRO A 341 -20.32 18.55 2.43
C PRO A 341 -21.61 19.06 3.07
N THR A 342 -22.75 18.56 2.56
CA THR A 342 -24.03 18.67 3.24
C THR A 342 -24.14 17.65 4.38
N GLN A 343 -25.06 17.89 5.34
CA GLN A 343 -25.32 16.91 6.41
C GLN A 343 -25.72 15.54 5.84
N LYS A 344 -26.55 15.52 4.81
CA LYS A 344 -26.97 14.28 4.15
C LYS A 344 -25.78 13.49 3.58
N GLU A 345 -24.88 14.15 2.86
CA GLU A 345 -23.69 13.50 2.30
C GLU A 345 -22.78 12.95 3.41
N LEU A 346 -22.63 13.69 4.50
CA LEU A 346 -21.88 13.25 5.66
C LEU A 346 -22.48 11.98 6.28
N ASP A 347 -23.78 11.94 6.49
CA ASP A 347 -24.48 10.81 7.11
C ASP A 347 -24.44 9.56 6.20
N GLU A 348 -24.63 9.73 4.89
CA GLU A 348 -24.52 8.67 3.90
C GLU A 348 -23.09 8.10 3.83
N ALA A 349 -22.07 8.96 3.82
CA ALA A 349 -20.68 8.55 3.82
C ALA A 349 -20.29 7.77 5.08
N LYS A 350 -20.71 8.25 6.27
CA LYS A 350 -20.48 7.54 7.53
C LYS A 350 -21.14 6.16 7.53
N SER A 351 -22.40 6.09 7.10
CA SER A 351 -23.15 4.83 7.01
C SER A 351 -22.43 3.83 6.11
N TYR A 352 -22.00 4.27 4.91
CA TYR A 352 -21.26 3.43 3.97
C TYR A 352 -19.92 2.96 4.53
N LEU A 353 -19.11 3.86 5.07
CA LEU A 353 -17.78 3.57 5.59
C LEU A 353 -17.80 2.58 6.78
N LYS A 354 -18.86 2.61 7.59
CA LYS A 354 -19.08 1.64 8.66
C LYS A 354 -19.53 0.30 8.10
N GLY A 355 -20.50 0.28 7.20
CA GLY A 355 -21.05 -0.95 6.64
C GLY A 355 -20.04 -1.71 5.77
N SER A 356 -19.22 -1.02 4.98
CA SER A 356 -18.21 -1.63 4.10
C SER A 356 -17.03 -2.24 4.83
N GLN A 357 -16.77 -1.85 6.09
CA GLN A 357 -15.65 -2.38 6.87
C GLN A 357 -15.71 -3.91 7.03
N MET A 358 -16.89 -4.44 7.33
CA MET A 358 -17.06 -5.89 7.52
C MET A 358 -16.77 -6.69 6.25
N LEU A 359 -17.20 -6.17 5.10
CA LEU A 359 -16.95 -6.78 3.79
C LEU A 359 -15.47 -6.70 3.37
N ALA A 360 -14.76 -5.67 3.84
CA ALA A 360 -13.33 -5.51 3.56
C ALA A 360 -12.44 -6.48 4.35
N LEU A 361 -12.98 -7.21 5.34
CA LEU A 361 -12.24 -8.09 6.26
C LEU A 361 -12.79 -9.52 6.25
N ASP A 362 -13.43 -9.94 5.17
CA ASP A 362 -14.17 -11.20 5.06
C ASP A 362 -13.29 -12.45 4.85
N THR A 363 -11.98 -12.29 4.65
CA THR A 363 -11.03 -13.40 4.52
C THR A 363 -9.84 -13.24 5.45
N SER A 364 -9.19 -14.38 5.82
CA SER A 364 -7.99 -14.37 6.67
C SER A 364 -6.89 -13.48 6.09
N SER A 365 -6.66 -13.52 4.76
CA SER A 365 -5.65 -12.68 4.09
C SER A 365 -5.99 -11.19 4.19
N LYS A 366 -7.23 -10.78 3.92
CA LYS A 366 -7.65 -9.37 4.04
C LYS A 366 -7.56 -8.87 5.48
N LEU A 367 -7.91 -9.70 6.45
CA LEU A 367 -7.78 -9.36 7.86
C LEU A 367 -6.30 -9.21 8.26
N ALA A 368 -5.42 -10.14 7.85
CA ALA A 368 -3.99 -10.05 8.09
C ALA A 368 -3.37 -8.79 7.46
N GLN A 369 -3.74 -8.47 6.20
CA GLN A 369 -3.32 -7.24 5.52
C GLN A 369 -3.75 -5.98 6.28
N ALA A 370 -5.00 -5.93 6.73
CA ALA A 370 -5.50 -4.78 7.51
C ALA A 370 -4.76 -4.65 8.85
N MET A 371 -4.51 -5.77 9.54
CA MET A 371 -3.76 -5.81 10.79
C MET A 371 -2.32 -5.33 10.59
N LEU A 372 -1.65 -5.76 9.52
CA LEU A 372 -0.32 -5.28 9.16
C LEU A 372 -0.33 -3.78 8.86
N GLN A 373 -1.32 -3.31 8.09
CA GLN A 373 -1.45 -1.88 7.77
C GLN A 373 -1.65 -1.05 9.04
N TYR A 374 -2.47 -1.51 10.00
CA TYR A 374 -2.66 -0.79 11.27
C TYR A 374 -1.37 -0.75 12.10
N GLN A 375 -0.55 -1.82 12.10
CA GLN A 375 0.75 -1.82 12.76
C GLN A 375 1.74 -0.82 12.10
N THR A 376 1.81 -0.82 10.77
CA THR A 376 2.68 0.11 10.03
C THR A 376 2.22 1.56 10.18
N ASP A 377 0.92 1.79 10.28
CA ASP A 377 0.32 3.10 10.57
C ASP A 377 0.45 3.50 12.05
N LYS A 378 1.08 2.67 12.90
CA LYS A 378 1.28 2.90 14.33
C LYS A 378 -0.05 3.08 15.10
N LEU A 379 -1.11 2.41 14.65
CA LEU A 379 -2.42 2.42 15.29
C LEU A 379 -2.50 1.41 16.43
N PRO A 380 -3.37 1.62 17.43
CA PRO A 380 -3.55 0.67 18.51
C PRO A 380 -4.21 -0.63 18.04
N ILE A 381 -3.93 -1.74 18.74
CA ILE A 381 -4.41 -3.09 18.37
C ILE A 381 -5.94 -3.19 18.33
N ASP A 382 -6.63 -2.38 19.11
CA ASP A 382 -8.09 -2.31 19.18
C ASP A 382 -8.71 -1.30 18.20
N TYR A 383 -7.91 -0.77 17.25
CA TYR A 383 -8.39 0.21 16.27
C TYR A 383 -9.56 -0.31 15.44
N ILE A 384 -9.54 -1.59 15.06
CA ILE A 384 -10.61 -2.20 14.26
C ILE A 384 -11.97 -2.12 14.97
N GLU A 385 -11.97 -2.28 16.29
CA GLU A 385 -13.18 -2.21 17.11
C GLU A 385 -13.65 -0.77 17.31
N LYS A 386 -12.71 0.18 17.44
CA LYS A 386 -12.97 1.60 17.72
C LYS A 386 -13.27 2.44 16.47
N ARG A 387 -12.90 1.95 15.27
CA ARG A 387 -12.97 2.72 14.03
C ARG A 387 -14.36 3.29 13.74
N ASN A 388 -15.42 2.50 13.96
CA ASN A 388 -16.77 2.96 13.70
C ASN A 388 -17.18 4.13 14.62
N ALA A 389 -16.79 4.10 15.89
CA ALA A 389 -17.00 5.22 16.82
C ALA A 389 -16.22 6.46 16.38
N ILE A 390 -15.00 6.30 15.87
CA ILE A 390 -14.19 7.41 15.34
C ILE A 390 -14.87 8.02 14.10
N VAL A 391 -15.43 7.19 13.20
CA VAL A 391 -16.20 7.68 12.04
C VAL A 391 -17.46 8.44 12.50
N ASP A 392 -18.18 7.91 13.48
CA ASP A 392 -19.40 8.55 14.02
C ASP A 392 -19.11 9.89 14.68
N ALA A 393 -17.94 10.07 15.28
CA ALA A 393 -17.56 11.31 15.96
C ALA A 393 -17.28 12.49 14.99
N VAL A 394 -17.08 12.23 13.69
CA VAL A 394 -16.83 13.31 12.71
C VAL A 394 -18.05 14.22 12.60
N THR A 395 -17.90 15.51 12.87
CA THR A 395 -18.94 16.51 12.76
C THR A 395 -18.97 17.19 11.39
N LEU A 396 -20.06 17.89 11.07
CA LEU A 396 -20.13 18.66 9.83
C LEU A 396 -19.11 19.82 9.83
N ASP A 397 -18.84 20.40 10.99
CA ASP A 397 -17.86 21.48 11.16
C ASP A 397 -16.44 20.95 10.90
N ASP A 398 -16.08 19.76 11.43
CA ASP A 398 -14.80 19.11 11.12
C ASP A 398 -14.66 18.83 9.63
N ALA A 399 -15.74 18.31 9.01
CA ALA A 399 -15.76 18.00 7.59
C ALA A 399 -15.56 19.27 6.72
N ARG A 400 -16.16 20.41 7.09
CA ARG A 400 -15.97 21.68 6.39
C ARG A 400 -14.56 22.22 6.56
N LYS A 401 -14.04 22.24 7.77
CA LYS A 401 -12.65 22.70 8.05
C LYS A 401 -11.63 21.91 7.29
N VAL A 402 -11.75 20.59 7.30
CA VAL A 402 -10.79 19.73 6.62
C VAL A 402 -10.91 19.81 5.10
N SER A 403 -12.10 20.03 4.55
CA SER A 403 -12.29 20.26 3.11
C SER A 403 -11.55 21.53 2.65
N GLN A 404 -11.68 22.63 3.41
CA GLN A 404 -10.93 23.85 3.16
C GLN A 404 -9.42 23.65 3.28
N ARG A 405 -8.96 22.90 4.30
CA ARG A 405 -7.54 22.56 4.48
C ARG A 405 -6.96 21.79 3.29
N LEU A 406 -7.68 20.76 2.81
CA LEU A 406 -7.20 19.89 1.74
C LEU A 406 -7.20 20.57 0.37
N TRP A 407 -8.20 21.38 0.07
CA TRP A 407 -8.46 21.81 -1.31
C TRP A 407 -8.56 23.32 -1.50
N GLY A 408 -8.49 24.11 -0.43
CA GLY A 408 -8.62 25.56 -0.50
C GLY A 408 -7.54 26.29 -1.28
N GLN A 409 -6.41 25.64 -1.57
CA GLN A 409 -5.32 26.19 -2.37
C GLN A 409 -5.35 25.72 -3.84
N GLY A 410 -6.34 24.93 -4.25
CA GLY A 410 -6.40 24.36 -5.61
C GLY A 410 -5.67 23.03 -5.72
N LEU A 411 -5.26 22.66 -6.94
CA LEU A 411 -4.67 21.37 -7.26
C LEU A 411 -3.31 21.49 -7.98
N LEU A 412 -2.46 20.49 -7.77
CA LEU A 412 -1.42 20.09 -8.72
C LEU A 412 -2.11 19.28 -9.82
N THR A 413 -1.82 19.56 -11.08
CA THR A 413 -2.45 18.89 -12.22
C THR A 413 -1.43 18.50 -13.25
#